data_b35853aa7a2948a49f9a38be351be02c
#
_entry.id   b35853aa7a2948a49f9a38be351be02c
#
_cell.length_a   1.000
_cell.length_b   1.000
_cell.length_c   1.000
_cell.angle_alpha   90.00
_cell.angle_beta   90.00
_cell.angle_gamma   90.00
#
_symmetry.space_group_name_H-M   'P 1'
#
loop_
_entity.id
_entity.type
_entity.pdbx_description
1 polymer ?
#
loop_
_entity_poly.entity_id
_entity_poly.type
_entity_poly.pdbx_seq_one_letter_code
_entity_poly.pdbx_strand_id
1 'polypeptide(L)'
;MAVTINFESDTATGQTWNRPNPNGNNPPTSLSGFATATQYTSQQFFVDTSGLYNFFSKSISPDSWDNYTYLYQNSFNPTTPLANLLIGNDDFSNTTGQSGFNNVSLTAGTQYFFVNTGFTNNDFGTFTSSITGSGNITLGNVADVPEPVSILGTLIGTIYGVGLSRKYKHLKKTTKV
;
A
#
# COMPACT_ATOMS: atom_id res chain seq x y z
N MET A 1 -4.33 19.91 -3.40
CA MET A 1 -4.47 19.58 -4.85
C MET A 1 -4.44 18.07 -4.96
N ALA A 2 -5.31 17.45 -5.76
CA ALA A 2 -5.27 16.00 -5.95
C ALA A 2 -4.05 15.62 -6.81
N VAL A 3 -3.37 14.55 -6.44
CA VAL A 3 -2.25 13.96 -7.17
C VAL A 3 -2.74 12.65 -7.78
N THR A 4 -2.31 12.36 -9.01
CA THR A 4 -2.58 11.08 -9.68
C THR A 4 -1.25 10.44 -10.07
N ILE A 5 -1.08 9.16 -9.73
CA ILE A 5 -0.05 8.33 -10.33
C ILE A 5 -0.67 7.31 -11.25
N ASN A 6 0.04 6.96 -12.32
CA ASN A 6 -0.34 5.92 -13.26
C ASN A 6 0.78 4.89 -13.35
N PHE A 7 0.42 3.63 -13.54
CA PHE A 7 1.37 2.55 -13.80
C PHE A 7 0.73 1.49 -14.70
N GLU A 8 1.58 0.75 -15.39
CA GLU A 8 1.20 -0.40 -16.20
C GLU A 8 1.80 -1.66 -15.61
N SER A 9 1.12 -2.79 -15.74
CA SER A 9 1.61 -4.09 -15.32
C SER A 9 0.90 -5.21 -16.07
N ASP A 10 1.23 -6.45 -15.71
CA ASP A 10 0.65 -7.65 -16.31
C ASP A 10 0.27 -8.62 -15.19
N THR A 11 -0.91 -9.23 -15.29
CA THR A 11 -1.32 -10.32 -14.40
C THR A 11 -0.83 -11.68 -14.85
N ALA A 12 -0.30 -11.83 -16.08
CA ALA A 12 0.26 -13.07 -16.62
C ALA A 12 1.61 -13.44 -15.95
N THR A 13 1.64 -13.43 -14.62
CA THR A 13 2.84 -13.69 -13.80
C THR A 13 3.12 -15.17 -13.54
N GLY A 14 2.15 -16.04 -13.85
CA GLY A 14 2.17 -17.43 -13.45
C GLY A 14 1.82 -17.68 -11.97
N GLN A 15 1.70 -16.64 -11.17
CA GLN A 15 1.20 -16.74 -9.80
C GLN A 15 -0.32 -16.75 -9.79
N THR A 16 -0.91 -17.69 -9.06
CA THR A 16 -2.36 -17.83 -8.98
C THR A 16 -2.85 -17.84 -7.53
N TRP A 17 -4.12 -17.47 -7.36
CA TRP A 17 -4.80 -17.50 -6.08
C TRP A 17 -6.28 -17.82 -6.23
N ASN A 18 -6.94 -18.19 -5.15
CA ASN A 18 -8.39 -18.21 -5.09
C ASN A 18 -8.88 -16.83 -4.64
N ARG A 19 -9.38 -16.03 -5.58
CA ARG A 19 -9.75 -14.64 -5.28
C ARG A 19 -10.97 -14.55 -4.37
N PRO A 20 -11.11 -13.46 -3.58
CA PRO A 20 -12.33 -13.16 -2.87
C PRO A 20 -13.54 -13.03 -3.81
N ASN A 21 -14.74 -13.35 -3.31
CA ASN A 21 -15.98 -13.18 -4.03
C ASN A 21 -16.77 -12.00 -3.45
N PRO A 22 -16.98 -10.92 -4.19
CA PRO A 22 -17.73 -9.76 -3.70
C PRO A 22 -19.23 -9.93 -3.91
N ASN A 23 -19.81 -10.95 -3.37
CA ASN A 23 -21.23 -11.26 -3.37
C ASN A 23 -22.10 -10.15 -2.73
N GLY A 24 -21.89 -8.89 -3.13
CA GLY A 24 -22.57 -7.70 -2.61
C GLY A 24 -22.01 -7.17 -1.28
N ASN A 25 -21.03 -7.84 -0.67
CA ASN A 25 -20.36 -7.39 0.55
C ASN A 25 -19.06 -6.67 0.25
N ASN A 26 -18.81 -5.59 0.96
CA ASN A 26 -17.54 -4.88 0.92
C ASN A 26 -17.07 -4.56 2.36
N PRO A 27 -15.94 -5.15 2.81
CA PRO A 27 -15.08 -6.11 2.09
C PRO A 27 -15.78 -7.46 1.83
N PRO A 28 -15.35 -8.18 0.77
CA PRO A 28 -15.78 -9.55 0.52
C PRO A 28 -15.52 -10.47 1.72
N THR A 29 -16.46 -11.39 2.00
CA THR A 29 -16.39 -12.28 3.16
C THR A 29 -16.24 -13.77 2.81
N SER A 30 -16.23 -14.10 1.51
CA SER A 30 -16.05 -15.46 1.01
C SER A 30 -15.11 -15.50 -0.18
N LEU A 31 -14.59 -16.68 -0.51
CA LEU A 31 -13.81 -16.93 -1.70
C LEU A 31 -14.70 -17.29 -2.88
N SER A 32 -14.21 -17.05 -4.09
CA SER A 32 -14.88 -17.45 -5.33
C SER A 32 -14.94 -18.97 -5.44
N GLY A 33 -16.11 -19.49 -5.84
CA GLY A 33 -16.29 -20.93 -6.12
C GLY A 33 -15.85 -21.35 -7.52
N PHE A 34 -15.56 -20.40 -8.42
CA PHE A 34 -15.17 -20.67 -9.82
C PHE A 34 -13.83 -20.05 -10.22
N ALA A 35 -13.45 -18.94 -9.60
CA ALA A 35 -12.17 -18.26 -9.84
C ALA A 35 -11.13 -18.71 -8.79
N THR A 36 -10.81 -19.99 -8.80
CA THR A 36 -10.03 -20.65 -7.76
C THR A 36 -8.53 -20.64 -7.99
N ALA A 37 -8.10 -20.25 -9.20
CA ALA A 37 -6.70 -20.19 -9.62
C ALA A 37 -6.48 -19.06 -10.64
N THR A 38 -7.02 -17.85 -10.36
CA THR A 38 -6.81 -16.67 -11.21
C THR A 38 -5.40 -16.14 -11.08
N GLN A 39 -4.83 -15.67 -12.18
CA GLN A 39 -3.56 -14.96 -12.14
C GLN A 39 -3.72 -13.57 -11.53
N TYR A 40 -2.70 -13.08 -10.84
CA TYR A 40 -2.74 -11.78 -10.20
C TYR A 40 -1.38 -11.09 -10.20
N THR A 41 -1.43 -9.77 -10.00
CA THR A 41 -0.27 -8.97 -9.60
C THR A 41 -0.67 -8.03 -8.47
N SER A 42 0.30 -7.62 -7.65
CA SER A 42 0.09 -6.78 -6.47
C SER A 42 1.07 -5.62 -6.49
N GLN A 43 0.55 -4.39 -6.50
CA GLN A 43 1.33 -3.18 -6.39
C GLN A 43 1.29 -2.66 -4.96
N GLN A 44 2.43 -2.68 -4.28
CA GLN A 44 2.59 -2.03 -2.98
C GLN A 44 2.64 -0.51 -3.16
N PHE A 45 2.06 0.21 -2.23
CA PHE A 45 2.15 1.67 -2.19
C PHE A 45 1.86 2.18 -0.77
N PHE A 46 2.17 3.45 -0.55
CA PHE A 46 1.72 4.20 0.62
C PHE A 46 1.41 5.64 0.22
N VAL A 47 0.69 6.35 1.11
CA VAL A 47 0.34 7.76 0.95
C VAL A 47 0.94 8.57 2.10
N ASP A 48 1.36 9.81 1.82
CA ASP A 48 1.89 10.72 2.84
C ASP A 48 0.81 11.56 3.54
N THR A 49 -0.40 11.56 3.01
CA THR A 49 -1.54 12.34 3.51
C THR A 49 -2.76 11.45 3.67
N SER A 50 -3.36 11.43 4.86
CA SER A 50 -4.63 10.73 5.10
C SER A 50 -5.78 11.43 4.37
N GLY A 51 -6.69 10.65 3.78
CA GLY A 51 -7.80 11.22 3.02
C GLY A 51 -8.53 10.19 2.16
N LEU A 52 -9.33 10.70 1.22
CA LEU A 52 -10.07 9.88 0.26
C LEU A 52 -9.28 9.70 -1.02
N TYR A 53 -9.21 8.45 -1.49
CA TYR A 53 -8.47 8.04 -2.67
C TYR A 53 -9.39 7.27 -3.62
N ASN A 54 -9.14 7.44 -4.92
CA ASN A 54 -9.82 6.76 -6.01
C ASN A 54 -8.83 5.83 -6.71
N PHE A 55 -9.31 4.67 -7.09
CA PHE A 55 -8.55 3.61 -7.77
C PHE A 55 -9.26 3.24 -9.05
N PHE A 56 -8.51 3.09 -10.12
CA PHE A 56 -9.04 2.66 -11.39
C PHE A 56 -8.03 1.77 -12.09
N SER A 57 -8.52 0.72 -12.75
CA SER A 57 -7.75 -0.18 -13.58
C SER A 57 -8.53 -0.50 -14.84
N LYS A 58 -7.80 -0.63 -15.96
CA LYS A 58 -8.36 -0.98 -17.27
C LYS A 58 -7.49 -2.01 -17.96
N SER A 59 -8.11 -3.09 -18.44
CA SER A 59 -7.46 -4.10 -19.29
C SER A 59 -7.00 -3.51 -20.61
N ILE A 60 -5.84 -3.96 -21.11
CA ILE A 60 -5.25 -3.52 -22.37
C ILE A 60 -5.16 -4.68 -23.37
N SER A 61 -4.49 -5.77 -23.00
CA SER A 61 -4.24 -6.89 -23.91
C SER A 61 -4.21 -8.23 -23.14
N PRO A 62 -4.88 -9.27 -23.65
CA PRO A 62 -5.78 -9.26 -24.81
C PRO A 62 -6.95 -8.29 -24.61
N ASP A 63 -7.53 -7.80 -25.71
CA ASP A 63 -8.65 -6.84 -25.63
C ASP A 63 -9.77 -7.38 -24.75
N SER A 64 -10.22 -6.53 -23.82
CA SER A 64 -11.39 -6.76 -22.97
C SER A 64 -11.33 -7.99 -22.06
N TRP A 65 -10.12 -8.44 -21.64
CA TRP A 65 -10.10 -9.40 -20.55
C TRP A 65 -10.73 -8.78 -19.30
N ASP A 66 -11.53 -9.58 -18.61
CA ASP A 66 -12.36 -9.11 -17.50
C ASP A 66 -11.52 -8.94 -16.25
N ASN A 67 -11.08 -7.71 -15.98
CA ASN A 67 -10.23 -7.42 -14.83
C ASN A 67 -11.03 -7.16 -13.57
N TYR A 68 -10.43 -7.55 -12.46
CA TYR A 68 -10.94 -7.43 -11.10
C TYR A 68 -9.91 -6.77 -10.21
N THR A 69 -10.32 -5.91 -9.27
CA THR A 69 -9.38 -5.24 -8.36
C THR A 69 -9.75 -5.42 -6.89
N TYR A 70 -8.71 -5.44 -6.04
CA TYR A 70 -8.82 -5.49 -4.59
C TYR A 70 -7.83 -4.53 -3.95
N LEU A 71 -8.19 -4.01 -2.78
CA LEU A 71 -7.31 -3.20 -1.95
C LEU A 71 -7.12 -3.88 -0.60
N TYR A 72 -5.87 -4.03 -0.20
CA TYR A 72 -5.46 -4.56 1.11
C TYR A 72 -4.71 -3.52 1.91
N GLN A 73 -4.79 -3.63 3.23
CA GLN A 73 -4.06 -2.79 4.18
C GLN A 73 -3.05 -3.64 4.96
N ASN A 74 -1.88 -3.10 5.25
CA ASN A 74 -0.77 -3.66 6.03
C ASN A 74 -0.05 -4.83 5.34
N SER A 75 -0.76 -5.85 4.87
CA SER A 75 -0.16 -6.97 4.14
C SER A 75 -1.15 -7.61 3.17
N PHE A 76 -0.61 -8.20 2.10
CA PHE A 76 -1.33 -9.06 1.17
C PHE A 76 -0.69 -10.45 1.18
N ASN A 77 -1.52 -11.48 1.38
CA ASN A 77 -1.10 -12.87 1.30
C ASN A 77 -2.11 -13.67 0.47
N PRO A 78 -1.72 -14.20 -0.70
CA PRO A 78 -2.62 -14.93 -1.59
C PRO A 78 -3.12 -16.26 -1.01
N THR A 79 -2.50 -16.78 0.06
CA THR A 79 -2.97 -18.00 0.76
C THR A 79 -4.03 -17.71 1.81
N THR A 80 -4.20 -16.45 2.19
CA THR A 80 -5.24 -15.97 3.14
C THR A 80 -5.97 -14.75 2.57
N PRO A 81 -6.67 -14.89 1.41
CA PRO A 81 -7.11 -13.75 0.59
C PRO A 81 -8.13 -12.82 1.25
N LEU A 82 -8.79 -13.26 2.33
CA LEU A 82 -9.75 -12.42 3.06
C LEU A 82 -9.10 -11.62 4.19
N ALA A 83 -7.85 -11.93 4.56
CA ALA A 83 -7.14 -11.20 5.61
C ALA A 83 -6.70 -9.82 5.12
N ASN A 84 -6.94 -8.77 5.93
CA ASN A 84 -6.56 -7.39 5.63
C ASN A 84 -7.22 -6.78 4.36
N LEU A 85 -8.21 -7.45 3.79
CA LEU A 85 -8.96 -6.98 2.64
C LEU A 85 -9.87 -5.81 3.04
N LEU A 86 -9.78 -4.69 2.34
CA LEU A 86 -10.61 -3.50 2.56
C LEU A 86 -11.81 -3.46 1.62
N ILE A 87 -11.58 -3.71 0.34
CA ILE A 87 -12.59 -3.55 -0.71
C ILE A 87 -12.20 -4.36 -1.95
N GLY A 88 -13.17 -4.81 -2.71
CA GLY A 88 -13.01 -5.40 -4.04
C GLY A 88 -14.11 -4.92 -4.98
N ASN A 89 -13.81 -4.86 -6.26
CA ASN A 89 -14.75 -4.47 -7.30
C ASN A 89 -14.50 -5.28 -8.57
N ASP A 90 -15.58 -5.56 -9.26
CA ASP A 90 -15.63 -6.18 -10.57
C ASP A 90 -15.67 -5.09 -11.66
N ASP A 91 -16.85 -4.74 -12.09
CA ASP A 91 -17.07 -3.76 -13.14
C ASP A 91 -17.20 -2.34 -12.60
N PHE A 92 -16.22 -1.50 -12.90
CA PHE A 92 -16.33 -0.06 -12.63
C PHE A 92 -17.35 0.58 -13.57
N SER A 93 -18.39 1.17 -13.00
CA SER A 93 -19.50 1.75 -13.76
C SER A 93 -20.19 0.76 -14.72
N ASN A 94 -20.27 -0.52 -14.35
CA ASN A 94 -20.84 -1.61 -15.14
C ASN A 94 -20.15 -1.80 -16.50
N THR A 95 -18.84 -1.62 -16.56
CA THR A 95 -18.05 -1.76 -17.77
C THR A 95 -17.02 -2.88 -17.60
N THR A 96 -17.25 -4.00 -18.29
CA THR A 96 -16.30 -5.13 -18.32
C THR A 96 -14.91 -4.68 -18.81
N GLY A 97 -13.88 -5.19 -18.18
CA GLY A 97 -12.50 -4.78 -18.45
C GLY A 97 -12.10 -3.45 -17.78
N GLN A 98 -12.95 -2.92 -16.91
CA GLN A 98 -12.66 -1.77 -16.05
C GLN A 98 -13.07 -2.10 -14.63
N SER A 99 -12.15 -1.93 -13.70
CA SER A 99 -12.38 -2.19 -12.28
C SER A 99 -11.80 -1.07 -11.42
N GLY A 100 -12.35 -0.86 -10.23
CA GLY A 100 -11.87 0.18 -9.33
C GLY A 100 -12.89 0.60 -8.30
N PHE A 101 -12.54 1.57 -7.49
CA PHE A 101 -13.40 2.10 -6.42
C PHE A 101 -13.08 3.55 -6.12
N ASN A 102 -14.08 4.30 -5.67
CA ASN A 102 -13.95 5.70 -5.33
C ASN A 102 -14.08 5.94 -3.83
N ASN A 103 -13.46 7.02 -3.36
CA ASN A 103 -13.61 7.57 -2.01
C ASN A 103 -13.22 6.58 -0.90
N VAL A 104 -12.15 5.79 -1.12
CA VAL A 104 -11.58 4.92 -0.09
C VAL A 104 -10.75 5.75 0.87
N SER A 105 -11.05 5.65 2.17
CA SER A 105 -10.27 6.34 3.21
C SER A 105 -8.95 5.63 3.45
N LEU A 106 -7.83 6.33 3.22
CA LEU A 106 -6.49 5.85 3.52
C LEU A 106 -5.83 6.68 4.62
N THR A 107 -4.94 6.04 5.37
CA THR A 107 -4.15 6.64 6.44
C THR A 107 -2.70 6.83 5.99
N ALA A 108 -2.15 8.02 6.22
CA ALA A 108 -0.75 8.33 5.90
C ALA A 108 0.22 7.37 6.60
N GLY A 109 1.27 6.98 5.88
CA GLY A 109 2.31 6.08 6.38
C GLY A 109 1.89 4.61 6.52
N THR A 110 0.63 4.27 6.21
CA THR A 110 0.16 2.88 6.18
C THR A 110 0.50 2.25 4.85
N GLN A 111 0.93 1.00 4.86
CA GLN A 111 1.18 0.23 3.65
C GLN A 111 -0.11 -0.33 3.09
N TYR A 112 -0.28 -0.20 1.79
CA TYR A 112 -1.41 -0.73 1.03
C TYR A 112 -0.94 -1.58 -0.15
N PHE A 113 -1.84 -2.44 -0.64
CA PHE A 113 -1.60 -3.30 -1.80
C PHE A 113 -2.81 -3.20 -2.72
N PHE A 114 -2.58 -2.68 -3.92
CA PHE A 114 -3.56 -2.67 -4.99
C PHE A 114 -3.35 -3.91 -5.85
N VAL A 115 -4.27 -4.86 -5.77
CA VAL A 115 -4.18 -6.16 -6.44
C VAL A 115 -5.08 -6.14 -7.66
N ASN A 116 -4.51 -6.48 -8.82
CA ASN A 116 -5.23 -6.71 -10.06
C ASN A 116 -5.24 -8.20 -10.39
N THR A 117 -6.36 -8.71 -10.85
CA THR A 117 -6.60 -10.13 -11.17
C THR A 117 -7.74 -10.24 -12.17
N GLY A 118 -8.07 -11.44 -12.61
CA GLY A 118 -9.18 -11.69 -13.50
C GLY A 118 -10.49 -12.05 -12.82
N PHE A 119 -11.60 -11.91 -13.54
CA PHE A 119 -12.91 -12.39 -13.11
C PHE A 119 -12.94 -13.92 -13.06
N THR A 120 -12.40 -14.61 -14.07
CA THR A 120 -12.24 -16.07 -14.11
C THR A 120 -10.76 -16.48 -14.14
N ASN A 121 -10.48 -17.78 -14.07
CA ASN A 121 -9.12 -18.32 -14.18
C ASN A 121 -8.45 -18.02 -15.53
N ASN A 122 -9.21 -17.69 -16.56
CA ASN A 122 -8.74 -17.44 -17.92
C ASN A 122 -8.64 -15.94 -18.25
N ASP A 123 -9.04 -15.07 -17.35
CA ASP A 123 -8.96 -13.62 -17.52
C ASP A 123 -7.64 -13.14 -16.94
N PHE A 124 -6.70 -12.79 -17.80
CA PHE A 124 -5.40 -12.24 -17.43
C PHE A 124 -4.78 -11.49 -18.60
N GLY A 125 -3.89 -10.57 -18.30
CA GLY A 125 -3.18 -9.80 -19.32
C GLY A 125 -2.63 -8.48 -18.79
N THR A 126 -2.20 -7.63 -19.71
CA THR A 126 -1.70 -6.29 -19.40
C THR A 126 -2.84 -5.34 -19.07
N PHE A 127 -2.57 -4.39 -18.19
CA PHE A 127 -3.52 -3.38 -17.75
C PHE A 127 -2.81 -2.06 -17.40
N THR A 128 -3.56 -0.98 -17.43
CA THR A 128 -3.18 0.30 -16.79
C THR A 128 -3.92 0.48 -15.49
N SER A 129 -3.28 1.09 -14.51
CA SER A 129 -3.93 1.50 -13.27
C SER A 129 -3.59 2.93 -12.89
N SER A 130 -4.51 3.57 -12.16
CA SER A 130 -4.28 4.87 -11.55
C SER A 130 -4.73 4.89 -10.09
N ILE A 131 -4.01 5.67 -9.27
CA ILE A 131 -4.40 6.01 -7.91
C ILE A 131 -4.42 7.53 -7.82
N THR A 132 -5.54 8.11 -7.37
CA THR A 132 -5.73 9.56 -7.28
C THR A 132 -6.20 9.94 -5.89
N GLY A 133 -5.57 10.93 -5.27
CA GLY A 133 -5.99 11.42 -3.95
C GLY A 133 -5.19 12.62 -3.45
N SER A 134 -5.29 12.90 -2.16
CA SER A 134 -4.59 14.02 -1.52
C SER A 134 -3.15 13.63 -1.18
N GLY A 135 -2.19 14.49 -1.51
CA GLY A 135 -0.78 14.27 -1.18
C GLY A 135 -0.06 13.32 -2.13
N ASN A 136 1.20 13.00 -1.80
CA ASN A 136 2.02 12.15 -2.65
C ASN A 136 1.67 10.67 -2.43
N ILE A 137 1.75 9.91 -3.51
CA ILE A 137 1.55 8.46 -3.55
C ILE A 137 2.89 7.87 -3.99
N THR A 138 3.48 7.00 -3.17
CA THR A 138 4.76 6.34 -3.47
C THR A 138 4.52 4.85 -3.70
N LEU A 139 4.93 4.36 -4.87
CA LEU A 139 4.93 2.92 -5.16
C LEU A 139 6.14 2.26 -4.51
N GLY A 140 5.96 1.05 -3.97
CA GLY A 140 7.00 0.30 -3.28
C GLY A 140 6.75 0.18 -1.78
N ASN A 141 7.76 -0.28 -1.04
CA ASN A 141 7.70 -0.48 0.41
C ASN A 141 7.85 0.83 1.18
N VAL A 142 7.14 0.95 2.32
CA VAL A 142 7.32 2.05 3.29
C VAL A 142 8.77 2.16 3.78
N ALA A 143 9.50 1.03 3.82
CA ALA A 143 10.92 1.00 4.20
C ALA A 143 11.84 1.79 3.25
N ASP A 144 11.39 2.09 2.03
CA ASP A 144 12.14 2.87 1.04
C ASP A 144 11.98 4.39 1.24
N VAL A 145 11.15 4.82 2.20
CA VAL A 145 10.97 6.23 2.53
C VAL A 145 11.96 6.64 3.60
N PRO A 146 12.83 7.61 3.35
CA PRO A 146 13.68 8.17 4.40
C PRO A 146 12.78 8.69 5.54
N GLU A 147 12.95 8.15 6.73
CA GLU A 147 12.27 8.69 7.89
C GLU A 147 12.58 10.18 8.04
N PRO A 148 11.58 11.03 8.34
CA PRO A 148 11.86 12.43 8.64
C PRO A 148 12.88 12.47 9.78
N VAL A 149 14.04 13.04 9.52
CA VAL A 149 15.13 13.15 10.50
C VAL A 149 14.58 13.91 11.69
N SER A 150 14.21 13.19 12.74
CA SER A 150 13.76 13.80 14.00
C SER A 150 14.95 14.51 14.62
N ILE A 151 15.06 15.83 14.38
CA ILE A 151 16.10 16.72 14.95
C ILE A 151 15.97 16.80 16.49
N LEU A 152 14.97 16.17 17.08
CA LEU A 152 14.73 16.21 18.54
C LEU A 152 15.79 15.43 19.34
N GLY A 153 16.54 14.50 18.71
CA GLY A 153 17.55 13.70 19.40
C GLY A 153 18.90 14.38 19.66
N THR A 154 19.22 15.43 18.91
CA THR A 154 20.57 16.06 18.97
C THR A 154 20.70 17.19 19.98
N LEU A 155 19.59 17.74 20.49
CA LEU A 155 19.63 18.86 21.45
C LEU A 155 19.79 18.39 22.92
N ILE A 156 19.53 17.13 23.25
CA ILE A 156 19.65 16.62 24.64
C ILE A 156 21.07 16.17 24.96
N GLY A 157 21.88 15.80 23.95
CA GLY A 157 23.26 15.36 24.16
C GLY A 157 24.25 16.44 24.56
N THR A 158 23.99 17.71 24.22
CA THR A 158 24.95 18.82 24.49
C THR A 158 24.74 19.48 25.85
N ILE A 159 23.61 19.32 26.51
CA ILE A 159 23.35 19.91 27.82
C ILE A 159 23.95 19.07 28.95
N TYR A 160 24.06 17.75 28.80
CA TYR A 160 24.68 16.86 29.81
C TYR A 160 26.20 16.81 29.74
N GLY A 161 26.84 17.17 28.63
CA GLY A 161 28.30 17.12 28.46
C GLY A 161 29.02 18.28 29.13
N VAL A 162 28.40 19.45 29.33
CA VAL A 162 29.05 20.64 29.87
C VAL A 162 28.98 20.70 31.40
N GLY A 163 28.06 19.97 32.04
CA GLY A 163 27.91 19.92 33.50
C GLY A 163 28.95 19.08 34.25
N LEU A 164 29.53 18.10 33.61
CA LEU A 164 30.46 17.15 34.24
C LEU A 164 31.93 17.60 34.24
N SER A 165 32.34 18.51 33.37
CA SER A 165 33.72 18.97 33.31
C SER A 165 34.10 20.02 34.40
N ARG A 166 33.13 20.66 35.04
CA ARG A 166 33.39 21.65 36.10
C ARG A 166 33.52 21.06 37.51
N LYS A 167 33.07 19.88 37.78
CA LYS A 167 33.17 19.24 39.12
C LYS A 167 34.53 18.57 39.40
N TYR A 168 35.33 18.26 38.39
CA TYR A 168 36.61 17.59 38.57
C TYR A 168 37.83 18.50 38.80
N LYS A 169 37.69 19.82 38.66
CA LYS A 169 38.79 20.79 38.90
C LYS A 169 38.96 21.26 40.34
N HIS A 170 38.01 20.99 41.24
CA HIS A 170 38.09 21.46 42.64
C HIS A 170 38.64 20.44 43.63
N LEU A 171 38.93 19.19 43.23
CA LEU A 171 39.36 18.12 44.14
C LEU A 171 40.87 17.86 44.16
N LYS A 172 41.70 18.67 43.48
CA LYS A 172 43.16 18.49 43.42
C LYS A 172 43.98 19.53 44.15
N LYS A 173 43.41 20.30 45.12
CA LYS A 173 44.13 21.42 45.78
C LYS A 173 44.22 21.31 47.30
N THR A 174 43.98 20.13 47.92
CA THR A 174 44.15 19.96 49.38
C THR A 174 44.80 18.62 49.68
N THR A 175 46.11 18.48 49.33
CA THR A 175 47.00 17.54 50.04
C THR A 175 48.45 17.91 49.68
N LYS A 176 48.99 18.89 50.41
CA LYS A 176 50.43 19.06 50.62
C LYS A 176 50.58 19.86 51.89
N VAL A 177 50.78 19.20 53.00
CA VAL A 177 51.74 19.44 54.06
C VAL A 177 52.06 18.11 54.65
#